data_d9611c87dc4062c3e087d3c4efbd2472
#
_entry.id   d9611c87dc4062c3e087d3c4efbd2472
#
_cell.length_a   1.000
_cell.length_b   1.000
_cell.length_c   1.000
_cell.angle_alpha   90.00
_cell.angle_beta   90.00
_cell.angle_gamma   90.00
#
_symmetry.space_group_name_H-M   'P 1'
#
loop_
_entity.id
_entity.type
_entity.pdbx_description
1 polymer ?
#
loop_
_entity_poly.entity_id
_entity_poly.type
_entity_poly.pdbx_seq_one_letter_code
_entity_poly.pdbx_strand_id
1 'polypeptide(L)'
;MQAFEYANPKTTEEAVKLLASDWGQTEVLGGGTDLVSLMKDYISTPNRVVSLKDIKELRGIEYKSGSGLRLGATATLQELIDSPEVKRSYPALVEAAEGVSSQQIRAMGTVGGDLLQRPRCWYYRAGYGLLGQLNGKSLVPDGDNRYHAILGNSGPAYFVNPSSLAPILIALGAKVKLVGAEGARELDVDKLFVTPSNDQEREHSMKPNEVLTEIVVPHHGAAKSAVYEVRQKEALDWPLAAAAVVLHMDGQTVKGARVVLGHVAPVPWPSPEAEEALAGKTISEDVADEAGKAAASKATPLSKNAYKVQLARVAVKRAVLAAARRA
;
A
#
# COMPACT_ATOMS: atom_id res chain seq x y z
N MET A 1 -6.37 14.42 -21.88
CA MET A 1 -4.91 14.21 -21.67
C MET A 1 -4.19 15.32 -22.39
N GLN A 2 -3.37 16.08 -21.68
CA GLN A 2 -2.47 17.10 -22.23
C GLN A 2 -1.33 16.45 -23.04
N ALA A 3 -0.75 17.17 -24.00
CA ALA A 3 0.47 16.73 -24.68
C ALA A 3 1.66 16.74 -23.71
N PHE A 4 2.53 15.76 -23.81
CA PHE A 4 3.70 15.58 -22.95
C PHE A 4 4.85 14.94 -23.74
N GLU A 5 6.07 15.16 -23.26
CA GLU A 5 7.25 14.44 -23.74
C GLU A 5 7.29 13.03 -23.12
N TYR A 6 7.52 12.01 -23.94
CA TYR A 6 7.75 10.63 -23.46
C TYR A 6 9.24 10.30 -23.48
N ALA A 7 9.82 10.01 -22.33
CA ALA A 7 11.21 9.62 -22.18
C ALA A 7 11.31 8.14 -21.77
N ASN A 8 12.26 7.41 -22.39
CA ASN A 8 12.45 5.98 -22.17
C ASN A 8 13.92 5.65 -21.85
N PRO A 9 14.40 6.03 -20.64
CA PRO A 9 15.76 5.76 -20.18
C PRO A 9 16.02 4.25 -20.07
N LYS A 10 17.30 3.86 -20.07
CA LYS A 10 17.76 2.48 -19.97
C LYS A 10 18.42 2.15 -18.63
N THR A 11 18.75 3.18 -17.85
CA THR A 11 19.32 3.06 -16.50
C THR A 11 18.58 3.95 -15.49
N THR A 12 18.72 3.63 -14.21
CA THR A 12 18.14 4.44 -13.11
C THR A 12 18.74 5.85 -13.09
N GLU A 13 20.03 5.98 -13.35
CA GLU A 13 20.73 7.28 -13.40
C GLU A 13 20.19 8.17 -14.53
N GLU A 14 19.93 7.59 -15.70
CA GLU A 14 19.28 8.33 -16.80
C GLU A 14 17.86 8.75 -16.40
N ALA A 15 17.09 7.87 -15.76
CA ALA A 15 15.73 8.18 -15.30
C ALA A 15 15.76 9.35 -14.30
N VAL A 16 16.62 9.30 -13.29
CA VAL A 16 16.74 10.36 -12.28
C VAL A 16 17.10 11.72 -12.91
N LYS A 17 17.99 11.76 -13.90
CA LYS A 17 18.37 13.00 -14.63
C LYS A 17 17.21 13.61 -15.41
N LEU A 18 16.20 12.82 -15.76
CA LEU A 18 15.02 13.28 -16.51
C LEU A 18 13.90 13.79 -15.62
N LEU A 19 13.98 13.54 -14.29
CA LEU A 19 13.01 14.00 -13.32
C LEU A 19 13.26 15.45 -12.92
N ALA A 20 12.18 16.21 -12.71
CA ALA A 20 12.23 17.58 -12.21
C ALA A 20 12.37 17.63 -10.68
N SER A 21 12.78 18.80 -10.17
CA SER A 21 12.86 19.07 -8.72
C SER A 21 11.50 19.31 -8.06
N ASP A 22 10.46 19.55 -8.87
CA ASP A 22 9.14 19.92 -8.38
C ASP A 22 8.07 18.93 -8.85
N TRP A 23 7.12 18.63 -7.98
CA TRP A 23 5.97 17.78 -8.31
C TRP A 23 5.12 18.37 -9.45
N GLY A 24 4.56 17.50 -10.28
CA GLY A 24 3.67 17.86 -11.37
C GLY A 24 4.38 18.21 -12.70
N GLN A 25 5.69 18.48 -12.70
CA GLN A 25 6.45 18.73 -13.92
C GLN A 25 6.79 17.43 -14.66
N THR A 26 7.17 16.41 -13.92
CA THR A 26 7.46 15.07 -14.45
C THR A 26 6.74 14.01 -13.64
N GLU A 27 6.33 12.93 -14.31
CA GLU A 27 5.74 11.77 -13.65
C GLU A 27 6.45 10.48 -14.11
N VAL A 28 6.56 9.53 -13.21
CA VAL A 28 7.18 8.24 -13.43
C VAL A 28 6.14 7.23 -13.89
N LEU A 29 6.44 6.50 -14.98
CA LEU A 29 5.57 5.46 -15.53
C LEU A 29 6.15 4.06 -15.26
N GLY A 30 5.54 3.33 -14.33
CA GLY A 30 5.69 1.89 -14.20
C GLY A 30 4.73 1.14 -15.13
N GLY A 31 3.72 0.44 -14.59
CA GLY A 31 2.68 -0.23 -15.38
C GLY A 31 1.68 0.72 -16.08
N GLY A 32 1.53 1.93 -15.57
CA GLY A 32 0.61 2.94 -16.10
C GLY A 32 -0.86 2.77 -15.66
N THR A 33 -1.19 1.74 -14.90
CA THR A 33 -2.56 1.41 -14.51
C THR A 33 -3.22 2.45 -13.60
N ASP A 34 -2.45 3.35 -12.99
CA ASP A 34 -2.95 4.51 -12.25
C ASP A 34 -2.69 5.83 -13.00
N LEU A 35 -1.44 6.12 -13.35
CA LEU A 35 -1.03 7.38 -13.95
C LEU A 35 -1.81 7.74 -15.22
N VAL A 36 -2.03 6.75 -16.12
CA VAL A 36 -2.74 7.00 -17.38
C VAL A 36 -4.18 7.48 -17.14
N SER A 37 -4.86 6.94 -16.12
CA SER A 37 -6.20 7.38 -15.71
C SER A 37 -6.17 8.83 -15.22
N LEU A 38 -5.24 9.17 -14.31
CA LEU A 38 -5.07 10.53 -13.81
C LEU A 38 -4.79 11.55 -14.93
N MET A 39 -3.98 11.16 -15.92
CA MET A 39 -3.68 12.02 -17.07
C MET A 39 -4.88 12.19 -17.99
N LYS A 40 -5.69 11.12 -18.21
CA LYS A 40 -6.94 11.20 -19.00
C LYS A 40 -7.96 12.15 -18.36
N ASP A 41 -8.04 12.14 -17.04
CA ASP A 41 -8.98 12.95 -16.26
C ASP A 41 -8.42 14.35 -15.92
N TYR A 42 -7.23 14.70 -16.44
CA TYR A 42 -6.54 15.98 -16.20
C TYR A 42 -6.23 16.26 -14.72
N ILE A 43 -6.14 15.22 -13.89
CA ILE A 43 -5.73 15.32 -12.48
C ILE A 43 -4.20 15.41 -12.38
N SER A 44 -3.48 14.75 -13.29
CA SER A 44 -2.04 14.91 -13.48
C SER A 44 -1.78 15.36 -14.92
N THR A 45 -1.05 16.46 -15.08
CA THR A 45 -0.76 17.08 -16.38
C THR A 45 0.74 17.36 -16.52
N PRO A 46 1.60 16.31 -16.47
CA PRO A 46 3.05 16.50 -16.53
C PRO A 46 3.49 16.99 -17.90
N ASN A 47 4.60 17.74 -17.94
CA ASN A 47 5.27 18.09 -19.19
C ASN A 47 6.05 16.91 -19.76
N ARG A 48 6.52 15.98 -18.89
CA ARG A 48 7.25 14.77 -19.28
C ARG A 48 6.81 13.56 -18.48
N VAL A 49 6.73 12.43 -19.16
CA VAL A 49 6.52 11.09 -18.55
C VAL A 49 7.79 10.27 -18.77
N VAL A 50 8.39 9.80 -17.67
CA VAL A 50 9.61 8.99 -17.66
C VAL A 50 9.23 7.51 -17.44
N SER A 51 9.40 6.71 -18.48
CA SER A 51 9.09 5.27 -18.43
C SER A 51 10.21 4.49 -17.78
N LEU A 52 9.86 3.67 -16.79
CA LEU A 52 10.81 2.75 -16.14
C LEU A 52 10.82 1.35 -16.77
N LYS A 53 9.98 1.10 -17.78
CA LYS A 53 9.74 -0.25 -18.31
C LYS A 53 10.96 -0.93 -18.90
N ASP A 54 11.89 -0.17 -19.46
CA ASP A 54 13.08 -0.71 -20.13
C ASP A 54 14.33 -0.73 -19.25
N ILE A 55 14.22 -0.29 -18.00
CA ILE A 55 15.32 -0.33 -17.03
C ILE A 55 15.39 -1.74 -16.44
N LYS A 56 16.37 -2.54 -16.87
CA LYS A 56 16.48 -3.95 -16.53
C LYS A 56 16.72 -4.19 -15.04
N GLU A 57 17.49 -3.34 -14.38
CA GLU A 57 17.85 -3.43 -12.96
C GLU A 57 16.65 -3.25 -12.02
N LEU A 58 15.55 -2.64 -12.51
CA LEU A 58 14.32 -2.46 -11.75
C LEU A 58 13.37 -3.65 -11.85
N ARG A 59 13.76 -4.71 -12.58
CA ARG A 59 12.95 -5.91 -12.81
C ARG A 59 13.36 -7.03 -11.88
N GLY A 60 12.57 -8.10 -11.94
CA GLY A 60 12.88 -9.40 -11.37
C GLY A 60 12.47 -9.55 -9.91
N ILE A 61 12.39 -10.81 -9.54
CA ILE A 61 12.04 -11.29 -8.22
C ILE A 61 13.12 -12.29 -7.83
N GLU A 62 13.85 -12.02 -6.76
CA GLU A 62 14.97 -12.83 -6.31
C GLU A 62 14.75 -13.26 -4.86
N TYR A 63 14.69 -14.57 -4.64
CA TYR A 63 14.63 -15.13 -3.30
C TYR A 63 15.96 -15.78 -2.94
N LYS A 64 16.49 -15.45 -1.76
CA LYS A 64 17.67 -16.10 -1.18
C LYS A 64 17.33 -16.63 0.19
N SER A 65 17.44 -17.95 0.34
CA SER A 65 17.22 -18.61 1.63
C SER A 65 18.08 -17.98 2.73
N GLY A 66 17.46 -17.66 3.87
CA GLY A 66 18.12 -16.98 5.00
C GLY A 66 18.31 -15.46 4.84
N SER A 67 18.25 -14.91 3.61
CA SER A 67 18.39 -13.47 3.38
C SER A 67 17.05 -12.77 3.13
N GLY A 68 16.12 -13.45 2.47
CA GLY A 68 14.80 -12.89 2.17
C GLY A 68 14.50 -12.76 0.68
N LEU A 69 13.62 -11.81 0.35
CA LEU A 69 13.06 -11.58 -0.98
C LEU A 69 13.39 -10.16 -1.45
N ARG A 70 13.93 -10.04 -2.66
CA ARG A 70 14.10 -8.78 -3.39
C ARG A 70 13.07 -8.72 -4.51
N LEU A 71 12.32 -7.63 -4.57
CA LEU A 71 11.38 -7.32 -5.62
C LEU A 71 11.86 -6.06 -6.34
N GLY A 72 12.17 -6.15 -7.63
CA GLY A 72 12.38 -4.96 -8.46
C GLY A 72 11.10 -4.15 -8.59
N ALA A 73 11.19 -2.84 -8.52
CA ALA A 73 10.00 -1.96 -8.48
C ALA A 73 9.09 -2.08 -9.71
N THR A 74 9.64 -2.51 -10.86
CA THR A 74 8.88 -2.73 -12.11
C THR A 74 8.46 -4.19 -12.32
N ALA A 75 8.77 -5.11 -11.38
CA ALA A 75 8.16 -6.43 -11.38
C ALA A 75 6.64 -6.30 -11.30
N THR A 76 5.93 -7.03 -12.14
CA THR A 76 4.46 -6.98 -12.17
C THR A 76 3.86 -7.76 -11.00
N LEU A 77 2.62 -7.42 -10.66
CA LEU A 77 1.86 -8.19 -9.67
C LEU A 77 1.64 -9.63 -10.13
N GLN A 78 1.51 -9.85 -11.44
CA GLN A 78 1.35 -11.20 -11.98
C GLN A 78 2.64 -12.01 -11.85
N GLU A 79 3.82 -11.42 -12.13
CA GLU A 79 5.12 -12.09 -11.91
C GLU A 79 5.31 -12.46 -10.43
N LEU A 80 4.89 -11.59 -9.50
CA LEU A 80 4.91 -11.89 -8.07
C LEU A 80 4.00 -13.06 -7.72
N ILE A 81 2.78 -13.08 -8.23
CA ILE A 81 1.81 -14.17 -8.04
C ILE A 81 2.35 -15.49 -8.62
N ASP A 82 2.99 -15.46 -9.78
CA ASP A 82 3.44 -16.67 -10.47
C ASP A 82 4.74 -17.25 -9.90
N SER A 83 5.48 -16.48 -9.07
CA SER A 83 6.73 -16.94 -8.47
C SER A 83 6.52 -18.10 -7.47
N PRO A 84 7.07 -19.30 -7.73
CA PRO A 84 6.95 -20.44 -6.82
C PRO A 84 7.58 -20.17 -5.44
N GLU A 85 8.69 -19.43 -5.42
CA GLU A 85 9.42 -19.06 -4.21
C GLU A 85 8.59 -18.12 -3.32
N VAL A 86 7.91 -17.13 -3.94
CA VAL A 86 7.05 -16.19 -3.21
C VAL A 86 5.82 -16.94 -2.67
N LYS A 87 5.19 -17.80 -3.48
CA LYS A 87 4.06 -18.65 -3.02
C LYS A 87 4.41 -19.48 -1.80
N ARG A 88 5.59 -20.08 -1.79
CA ARG A 88 6.04 -20.94 -0.69
C ARG A 88 6.44 -20.14 0.55
N SER A 89 7.20 -19.05 0.38
CA SER A 89 7.86 -18.34 1.49
C SER A 89 7.10 -17.12 1.99
N TYR A 90 6.26 -16.50 1.13
CA TYR A 90 5.50 -15.28 1.44
C TYR A 90 4.05 -15.37 0.93
N PRO A 91 3.29 -16.41 1.32
CA PRO A 91 1.95 -16.65 0.76
C PRO A 91 0.98 -15.49 0.97
N ALA A 92 1.08 -14.76 2.08
CA ALA A 92 0.24 -13.58 2.33
C ALA A 92 0.53 -12.42 1.35
N LEU A 93 1.77 -12.31 0.84
CA LEU A 93 2.09 -11.33 -0.18
C LEU A 93 1.44 -11.69 -1.53
N VAL A 94 1.38 -12.98 -1.85
CA VAL A 94 0.65 -13.47 -3.03
C VAL A 94 -0.84 -13.20 -2.90
N GLU A 95 -1.45 -13.50 -1.73
CA GLU A 95 -2.87 -13.21 -1.47
C GLU A 95 -3.21 -11.73 -1.65
N ALA A 96 -2.35 -10.82 -1.13
CA ALA A 96 -2.53 -9.38 -1.31
C ALA A 96 -2.48 -8.98 -2.80
N ALA A 97 -1.55 -9.56 -3.58
CA ALA A 97 -1.44 -9.28 -5.00
C ALA A 97 -2.62 -9.86 -5.80
N GLU A 98 -3.08 -11.07 -5.49
CA GLU A 98 -4.28 -11.70 -6.09
C GLU A 98 -5.54 -10.87 -5.84
N GLY A 99 -5.59 -10.18 -4.70
CA GLY A 99 -6.61 -9.22 -4.33
C GLY A 99 -6.72 -8.03 -5.30
N VAL A 100 -5.69 -7.67 -6.04
CA VAL A 100 -5.76 -6.52 -6.97
C VAL A 100 -6.70 -6.81 -8.13
N SER A 101 -7.61 -5.93 -8.32
CA SER A 101 -8.89 -5.91 -9.00
C SER A 101 -9.08 -6.82 -10.23
N SER A 102 -8.12 -6.96 -11.16
CA SER A 102 -8.29 -7.78 -12.36
C SER A 102 -6.96 -8.35 -12.87
N GLN A 103 -7.05 -9.45 -13.61
CA GLN A 103 -5.89 -10.08 -14.24
C GLN A 103 -5.16 -9.11 -15.18
N GLN A 104 -5.89 -8.28 -15.94
CA GLN A 104 -5.30 -7.29 -16.83
C GLN A 104 -4.50 -6.22 -16.06
N ILE A 105 -5.02 -5.77 -14.92
CA ILE A 105 -4.30 -4.82 -14.06
C ILE A 105 -3.09 -5.50 -13.45
N ARG A 106 -3.19 -6.74 -12.97
CA ARG A 106 -2.06 -7.48 -12.40
C ARG A 106 -0.93 -7.75 -13.42
N ALA A 107 -1.28 -7.99 -14.69
CA ALA A 107 -0.32 -8.20 -15.75
C ALA A 107 0.48 -6.94 -16.13
N MET A 108 -0.04 -5.75 -15.83
CA MET A 108 0.59 -4.46 -16.15
C MET A 108 1.03 -3.67 -14.91
N GLY A 109 0.26 -3.73 -13.84
CA GLY A 109 0.56 -3.06 -12.58
C GLY A 109 1.81 -3.63 -11.93
N THR A 110 2.68 -2.76 -11.43
CA THR A 110 3.96 -3.13 -10.85
C THR A 110 3.92 -3.07 -9.34
N VAL A 111 4.82 -3.78 -8.67
CA VAL A 111 4.93 -3.77 -7.20
C VAL A 111 5.20 -2.36 -6.68
N GLY A 112 6.14 -1.62 -7.29
CA GLY A 112 6.40 -0.23 -6.94
C GLY A 112 5.20 0.68 -7.24
N GLY A 113 4.49 0.41 -8.35
CA GLY A 113 3.26 1.14 -8.71
C GLY A 113 2.12 0.91 -7.73
N ASP A 114 2.00 -0.28 -7.13
CA ASP A 114 1.00 -0.53 -6.09
C ASP A 114 1.28 0.30 -4.82
N LEU A 115 2.55 0.39 -4.41
CA LEU A 115 2.94 1.20 -3.24
C LEU A 115 2.70 2.70 -3.47
N LEU A 116 2.97 3.19 -4.69
CA LEU A 116 2.98 4.62 -5.03
C LEU A 116 1.72 5.09 -5.77
N GLN A 117 0.71 4.24 -5.91
CA GLN A 117 -0.55 4.65 -6.53
C GLN A 117 -1.25 5.74 -5.73
N ARG A 118 -1.88 6.68 -6.44
CA ARG A 118 -2.56 7.82 -5.83
C ARG A 118 -3.93 7.43 -5.23
N PRO A 119 -4.42 8.15 -4.21
CA PRO A 119 -5.71 7.89 -3.60
C PRO A 119 -6.88 7.78 -4.60
N ARG A 120 -7.88 6.94 -4.23
CA ARG A 120 -9.11 6.73 -5.02
C ARG A 120 -10.25 7.64 -4.56
N CYS A 121 -9.95 8.62 -3.69
CA CYS A 121 -10.91 9.62 -3.25
C CYS A 121 -11.55 10.32 -4.46
N TRP A 122 -12.85 10.28 -4.57
CA TRP A 122 -13.57 10.92 -5.69
C TRP A 122 -13.43 12.43 -5.73
N TYR A 123 -13.27 13.13 -4.59
CA TYR A 123 -12.99 14.56 -4.58
C TYR A 123 -11.63 14.84 -5.23
N TYR A 124 -10.61 14.08 -4.89
CA TYR A 124 -9.31 14.14 -5.55
C TYR A 124 -9.43 13.86 -7.06
N ARG A 125 -10.12 12.78 -7.42
CA ARG A 125 -10.31 12.37 -8.82
C ARG A 125 -11.25 13.30 -9.61
N ALA A 126 -12.01 14.16 -8.93
CA ALA A 126 -12.82 15.23 -9.53
C ALA A 126 -12.08 16.59 -9.62
N GLY A 127 -10.78 16.65 -9.24
CA GLY A 127 -9.94 17.85 -9.40
C GLY A 127 -9.95 18.81 -8.21
N TYR A 128 -10.44 18.41 -7.05
CA TYR A 128 -10.46 19.23 -5.83
C TYR A 128 -9.16 19.15 -4.99
N GLY A 129 -8.03 18.78 -5.61
CA GLY A 129 -6.76 18.58 -4.92
C GLY A 129 -6.71 17.30 -4.06
N LEU A 130 -5.51 16.96 -3.57
CA LEU A 130 -5.28 15.74 -2.79
C LEU A 130 -6.14 15.68 -1.52
N LEU A 131 -6.34 16.84 -0.89
CA LEU A 131 -7.11 16.96 0.35
C LEU A 131 -8.61 17.16 0.12
N GLY A 132 -9.07 17.22 -1.14
CA GLY A 132 -10.48 17.39 -1.49
C GLY A 132 -11.05 18.70 -0.96
N GLN A 133 -10.42 19.83 -1.28
CA GLN A 133 -10.78 21.14 -0.75
C GLN A 133 -11.38 22.06 -1.82
N LEU A 134 -12.30 22.94 -1.39
CA LEU A 134 -12.83 24.05 -2.16
C LEU A 134 -12.78 25.30 -1.30
N ASN A 135 -12.13 26.35 -1.79
CA ASN A 135 -11.94 27.61 -1.08
C ASN A 135 -11.35 27.43 0.34
N GLY A 136 -10.37 26.51 0.48
CA GLY A 136 -9.70 26.22 1.76
C GLY A 136 -10.51 25.38 2.75
N LYS A 137 -11.75 24.95 2.39
CA LYS A 137 -12.57 24.07 3.22
C LYS A 137 -12.61 22.67 2.62
N SER A 138 -12.40 21.64 3.46
CA SER A 138 -12.56 20.25 3.02
C SER A 138 -14.04 19.93 2.70
N LEU A 139 -14.24 19.29 1.55
CA LEU A 139 -15.55 18.81 1.10
C LEU A 139 -15.93 17.47 1.75
N VAL A 140 -14.97 16.78 2.36
CA VAL A 140 -15.14 15.39 2.82
C VAL A 140 -16.02 15.26 4.06
N PRO A 141 -15.81 16.02 5.16
CA PRO A 141 -16.58 15.83 6.40
C PRO A 141 -18.09 16.00 6.21
N ASP A 142 -18.49 17.02 5.45
CA ASP A 142 -19.90 17.39 5.22
C ASP A 142 -20.50 16.70 3.97
N GLY A 143 -19.66 16.05 3.16
CA GLY A 143 -20.06 15.49 1.87
C GLY A 143 -20.32 13.98 1.90
N ASP A 144 -20.06 13.33 0.77
CA ASP A 144 -20.10 11.86 0.69
C ASP A 144 -18.76 11.27 1.09
N ASN A 145 -18.69 10.73 2.30
CA ASN A 145 -17.46 10.22 2.89
C ASN A 145 -17.49 8.70 3.13
N ARG A 146 -18.40 7.97 2.46
CA ARG A 146 -18.60 6.52 2.64
C ARG A 146 -17.31 5.69 2.59
N TYR A 147 -16.38 6.02 1.72
CA TYR A 147 -15.15 5.23 1.49
C TYR A 147 -13.90 5.85 2.11
N HIS A 148 -14.05 6.95 2.86
CA HIS A 148 -12.95 7.68 3.45
C HIS A 148 -12.42 7.03 4.74
N ALA A 149 -11.35 7.59 5.28
CA ALA A 149 -10.67 7.10 6.45
C ALA A 149 -11.55 7.13 7.72
N ILE A 150 -11.32 6.14 8.58
CA ILE A 150 -11.90 6.05 9.93
C ILE A 150 -10.83 6.07 11.01
N LEU A 151 -9.56 5.99 10.61
CA LEU A 151 -8.37 6.07 11.47
C LEU A 151 -7.43 7.12 10.89
N GLY A 152 -6.66 7.82 11.74
CA GLY A 152 -5.69 8.83 11.31
C GLY A 152 -6.30 9.99 10.51
N ASN A 153 -7.59 10.25 10.65
CA ASN A 153 -8.41 11.18 9.89
C ASN A 153 -8.80 12.43 10.67
N SER A 154 -7.92 12.92 11.55
CA SER A 154 -8.13 14.18 12.28
C SER A 154 -8.05 15.43 11.39
N GLY A 155 -7.87 15.24 10.08
CA GLY A 155 -7.72 16.26 9.05
C GLY A 155 -6.26 16.71 8.86
N PRO A 156 -5.96 17.39 7.75
CA PRO A 156 -6.85 17.68 6.62
C PRO A 156 -7.05 16.50 5.66
N ALA A 157 -6.25 15.43 5.76
CA ALA A 157 -6.33 14.26 4.88
C ALA A 157 -7.40 13.26 5.39
N TYR A 158 -8.36 12.98 4.53
CA TYR A 158 -9.46 12.03 4.81
C TYR A 158 -9.50 10.84 3.86
N PHE A 159 -8.70 10.83 2.80
CA PHE A 159 -8.60 9.71 1.87
C PHE A 159 -8.03 8.46 2.56
N VAL A 160 -8.11 7.32 1.90
CA VAL A 160 -7.45 6.09 2.36
C VAL A 160 -6.28 5.75 1.44
N ASN A 161 -5.22 5.17 2.02
CA ASN A 161 -4.15 4.57 1.24
C ASN A 161 -4.71 3.39 0.44
N PRO A 162 -4.48 3.34 -0.89
CA PRO A 162 -5.09 2.35 -1.76
C PRO A 162 -4.24 1.10 -2.01
N SER A 163 -3.03 1.01 -1.47
CA SER A 163 -2.13 -0.12 -1.72
C SER A 163 -2.62 -1.40 -1.04
N SER A 164 -2.73 -2.48 -1.81
CA SER A 164 -3.00 -3.82 -1.27
C SER A 164 -1.74 -4.47 -0.69
N LEU A 165 -0.54 -4.14 -1.25
CA LEU A 165 0.71 -4.73 -0.79
C LEU A 165 1.30 -4.04 0.45
N ALA A 166 1.08 -2.75 0.63
CA ALA A 166 1.71 -1.99 1.70
C ALA A 166 1.45 -2.56 3.11
N PRO A 167 0.22 -2.95 3.49
CA PRO A 167 -0.03 -3.51 4.83
C PRO A 167 0.79 -4.77 5.11
N ILE A 168 0.86 -5.72 4.18
CA ILE A 168 1.61 -6.96 4.40
C ILE A 168 3.12 -6.73 4.32
N LEU A 169 3.62 -5.83 3.46
CA LEU A 169 5.03 -5.47 3.41
C LEU A 169 5.49 -4.83 4.72
N ILE A 170 4.68 -3.95 5.32
CA ILE A 170 4.96 -3.36 6.63
C ILE A 170 4.93 -4.45 7.72
N ALA A 171 3.94 -5.32 7.72
CA ALA A 171 3.85 -6.40 8.71
C ALA A 171 5.06 -7.36 8.64
N LEU A 172 5.60 -7.60 7.44
CA LEU A 172 6.80 -8.39 7.20
C LEU A 172 8.12 -7.63 7.48
N GLY A 173 8.06 -6.34 7.84
CA GLY A 173 9.26 -5.52 8.08
C GLY A 173 10.05 -5.19 6.83
N ALA A 174 9.39 -5.06 5.69
CA ALA A 174 10.04 -4.76 4.43
C ALA A 174 10.64 -3.35 4.39
N LYS A 175 11.66 -3.18 3.55
CA LYS A 175 12.31 -1.91 3.23
C LYS A 175 12.15 -1.57 1.76
N VAL A 176 12.22 -0.30 1.45
CA VAL A 176 12.32 0.22 0.08
C VAL A 176 13.64 0.93 -0.13
N LYS A 177 14.14 0.86 -1.36
CA LYS A 177 15.29 1.61 -1.81
C LYS A 177 14.87 2.66 -2.83
N LEU A 178 15.24 3.88 -2.56
CA LEU A 178 15.01 5.05 -3.39
C LEU A 178 16.33 5.54 -3.95
N VAL A 179 16.34 5.94 -5.21
CA VAL A 179 17.53 6.52 -5.86
C VAL A 179 17.15 7.87 -6.43
N GLY A 180 17.92 8.88 -6.08
CA GLY A 180 17.78 10.26 -6.55
C GLY A 180 19.13 10.87 -6.91
N ALA A 181 19.14 12.16 -7.26
CA ALA A 181 20.36 12.87 -7.63
C ALA A 181 21.42 12.91 -6.51
N GLU A 182 21.00 12.83 -5.25
CA GLU A 182 21.87 12.81 -4.07
C GLU A 182 22.40 11.39 -3.72
N GLY A 183 22.04 10.38 -4.49
CA GLY A 183 22.41 8.98 -4.27
C GLY A 183 21.21 8.10 -3.86
N ALA A 184 21.55 6.91 -3.33
CA ALA A 184 20.57 5.95 -2.87
C ALA A 184 20.30 6.08 -1.36
N ARG A 185 19.06 5.86 -0.95
CA ARG A 185 18.68 5.72 0.45
C ARG A 185 17.70 4.58 0.66
N GLU A 186 17.74 3.98 1.83
CA GLU A 186 16.79 2.95 2.25
C GLU A 186 15.94 3.46 3.41
N LEU A 187 14.69 3.00 3.45
CA LEU A 187 13.79 3.23 4.59
C LEU A 187 12.83 2.05 4.75
N ASP A 188 12.32 1.88 5.95
CA ASP A 188 11.26 0.92 6.20
C ASP A 188 10.00 1.34 5.43
N VAL A 189 9.21 0.36 4.95
CA VAL A 189 8.01 0.67 4.13
C VAL A 189 7.00 1.53 4.88
N ASP A 190 6.90 1.42 6.20
CA ASP A 190 6.02 2.28 7.02
C ASP A 190 6.43 3.76 6.97
N LYS A 191 7.72 4.06 6.78
CA LYS A 191 8.26 5.42 6.65
C LYS A 191 8.13 6.01 5.24
N LEU A 192 7.79 5.16 4.26
CA LEU A 192 7.49 5.63 2.92
C LEU A 192 6.20 6.47 2.90
N PHE A 193 5.20 6.09 3.70
CA PHE A 193 3.89 6.73 3.70
C PHE A 193 3.82 7.86 4.74
N VAL A 194 3.22 8.98 4.33
CA VAL A 194 3.01 10.14 5.19
C VAL A 194 1.58 10.68 5.00
N THR A 195 1.02 11.27 6.04
CA THR A 195 -0.26 11.98 5.95
C THR A 195 0.02 13.43 5.58
N PRO A 196 -0.36 13.88 4.37
CA PRO A 196 -0.08 15.26 3.94
C PRO A 196 -0.90 16.27 4.74
N SER A 197 -0.30 17.43 5.01
CA SER A 197 -0.92 18.55 5.71
C SER A 197 -1.43 19.64 4.76
N ASN A 198 -0.99 19.61 3.49
CA ASN A 198 -1.39 20.54 2.43
C ASN A 198 -1.31 19.87 1.05
N ASP A 199 -1.85 20.51 0.01
CA ASP A 199 -1.93 19.95 -1.34
C ASP A 199 -0.59 19.93 -2.11
N GLN A 200 0.45 20.59 -1.62
CA GLN A 200 1.80 20.52 -2.21
C GLN A 200 2.57 19.28 -1.74
N GLU A 201 2.17 18.71 -0.62
CA GLU A 201 2.74 17.45 -0.13
C GLU A 201 2.14 16.24 -0.85
N ARG A 202 2.91 15.15 -0.87
CA ARG A 202 2.44 13.86 -1.35
C ARG A 202 2.10 12.95 -0.18
N GLU A 203 1.39 11.88 -0.46
CA GLU A 203 1.07 10.80 0.49
C GLU A 203 2.26 9.87 0.76
N HIS A 204 3.44 10.22 0.29
CA HIS A 204 4.71 9.50 0.51
C HIS A 204 5.89 10.46 0.70
N SER A 205 6.94 9.97 1.36
CA SER A 205 8.15 10.73 1.73
C SER A 205 9.22 10.80 0.63
N MET A 206 8.90 10.35 -0.60
CA MET A 206 9.80 10.50 -1.75
C MET A 206 9.92 11.96 -2.17
N LYS A 207 11.11 12.32 -2.67
CA LYS A 207 11.34 13.58 -3.36
C LYS A 207 10.86 13.48 -4.82
N PRO A 208 10.53 14.62 -5.50
CA PRO A 208 10.09 14.60 -6.90
C PRO A 208 11.07 13.94 -7.88
N ASN A 209 12.37 14.04 -7.58
CA ASN A 209 13.47 13.51 -8.37
C ASN A 209 14.02 12.17 -7.86
N GLU A 210 13.21 11.39 -7.14
CA GLU A 210 13.55 10.04 -6.70
C GLU A 210 12.77 8.97 -7.45
N VAL A 211 13.42 7.82 -7.64
CA VAL A 211 12.82 6.60 -8.20
C VAL A 211 12.86 5.51 -7.15
N LEU A 212 11.73 4.85 -6.90
CA LEU A 212 11.68 3.61 -6.12
C LEU A 212 12.23 2.49 -7.01
N THR A 213 13.30 1.84 -6.56
CA THR A 213 14.05 0.87 -7.36
C THR A 213 13.79 -0.57 -6.95
N GLU A 214 13.66 -0.83 -5.66
CA GLU A 214 13.41 -2.18 -5.16
C GLU A 214 12.73 -2.17 -3.79
N ILE A 215 12.08 -3.29 -3.48
CA ILE A 215 11.53 -3.62 -2.18
C ILE A 215 12.26 -4.86 -1.66
N VAL A 216 12.77 -4.80 -0.43
CA VAL A 216 13.46 -5.91 0.23
C VAL A 216 12.62 -6.38 1.40
N VAL A 217 12.22 -7.65 1.35
CA VAL A 217 11.45 -8.30 2.41
C VAL A 217 12.39 -9.23 3.16
N PRO A 218 12.62 -9.02 4.47
CA PRO A 218 13.54 -9.84 5.23
C PRO A 218 13.04 -11.29 5.33
N HIS A 219 13.97 -12.22 5.60
CA HIS A 219 13.60 -13.58 5.95
C HIS A 219 12.86 -13.59 7.29
N HIS A 220 11.66 -14.15 7.32
CA HIS A 220 10.81 -14.16 8.52
C HIS A 220 10.71 -15.53 9.21
N GLY A 221 11.56 -16.50 8.80
CA GLY A 221 11.60 -17.84 9.41
C GLY A 221 10.27 -18.59 9.28
N ALA A 222 9.80 -19.15 10.39
CA ALA A 222 8.56 -19.89 10.49
C ALA A 222 7.35 -19.00 10.87
N ALA A 223 7.43 -17.67 10.68
CA ALA A 223 6.31 -16.79 10.96
C ALA A 223 5.11 -17.10 10.04
N LYS A 224 3.94 -17.14 10.63
CA LYS A 224 2.67 -17.39 9.92
C LYS A 224 2.06 -16.06 9.52
N SER A 225 1.63 -15.93 8.28
CA SER A 225 1.08 -14.66 7.79
C SER A 225 -0.19 -14.87 6.96
N ALA A 226 -1.09 -13.89 7.01
CA ALA A 226 -2.29 -13.86 6.18
C ALA A 226 -2.75 -12.43 5.94
N VAL A 227 -3.50 -12.22 4.87
CA VAL A 227 -4.26 -11.00 4.62
C VAL A 227 -5.74 -11.33 4.52
N TYR A 228 -6.57 -10.35 4.85
CA TYR A 228 -8.00 -10.44 4.62
C TYR A 228 -8.53 -9.09 4.17
N GLU A 229 -9.25 -9.08 3.05
CA GLU A 229 -9.87 -7.88 2.49
C GLU A 229 -11.39 -8.02 2.50
N VAL A 230 -12.08 -6.94 2.90
CA VAL A 230 -13.55 -6.83 2.85
C VAL A 230 -13.91 -5.93 1.69
N ARG A 231 -14.71 -6.44 0.74
CA ARG A 231 -15.15 -5.75 -0.48
C ARG A 231 -16.66 -5.79 -0.61
N GLN A 232 -17.23 -4.88 -1.41
CA GLN A 232 -18.64 -4.93 -1.78
C GLN A 232 -18.91 -5.95 -2.89
N LYS A 233 -17.94 -6.10 -3.81
CA LYS A 233 -17.99 -7.05 -4.92
C LYS A 233 -16.82 -8.02 -4.81
N GLU A 234 -17.02 -9.23 -5.29
CA GLU A 234 -16.00 -10.27 -5.26
C GLU A 234 -14.78 -9.94 -6.16
N ALA A 235 -15.02 -9.26 -7.28
CA ALA A 235 -13.99 -8.85 -8.22
C ALA A 235 -14.20 -7.41 -8.72
N LEU A 236 -13.14 -6.82 -9.29
CA LEU A 236 -13.14 -5.48 -9.89
C LEU A 236 -13.58 -4.38 -8.90
N ASP A 237 -13.20 -4.53 -7.64
CA ASP A 237 -13.56 -3.60 -6.58
C ASP A 237 -12.38 -3.31 -5.65
N TRP A 238 -12.45 -2.15 -4.99
CA TRP A 238 -11.46 -1.76 -3.98
C TRP A 238 -11.91 -2.27 -2.60
N PRO A 239 -10.96 -2.72 -1.76
CA PRO A 239 -11.31 -3.07 -0.39
C PRO A 239 -11.88 -1.88 0.38
N LEU A 240 -12.91 -2.14 1.18
CA LEU A 240 -13.45 -1.18 2.16
C LEU A 240 -12.60 -1.14 3.43
N ALA A 241 -12.07 -2.29 3.80
CA ALA A 241 -11.13 -2.50 4.89
C ALA A 241 -10.29 -3.73 4.59
N ALA A 242 -9.03 -3.73 5.02
CA ALA A 242 -8.13 -4.87 4.93
C ALA A 242 -7.31 -4.99 6.21
N ALA A 243 -6.80 -6.18 6.47
CA ALA A 243 -5.82 -6.45 7.51
C ALA A 243 -4.75 -7.41 7.02
N ALA A 244 -3.50 -7.11 7.33
CA ALA A 244 -2.36 -8.00 7.19
C ALA A 244 -1.85 -8.38 8.57
N VAL A 245 -1.61 -9.66 8.78
CA VAL A 245 -1.18 -10.21 10.06
C VAL A 245 0.04 -11.11 9.85
N VAL A 246 1.05 -10.93 10.70
CA VAL A 246 2.19 -11.82 10.84
C VAL A 246 2.28 -12.27 12.29
N LEU A 247 2.31 -13.58 12.52
CA LEU A 247 2.39 -14.21 13.85
C LEU A 247 3.71 -14.96 14.00
N HIS A 248 4.45 -14.63 15.04
CA HIS A 248 5.58 -15.42 15.51
C HIS A 248 5.08 -16.33 16.63
N MET A 249 5.10 -17.63 16.39
CA MET A 249 4.55 -18.62 17.32
C MET A 249 5.65 -19.29 18.17
N ASP A 250 5.30 -19.60 19.42
CA ASP A 250 6.04 -20.54 20.28
C ASP A 250 5.06 -21.66 20.67
N GLY A 251 5.15 -22.79 19.97
CA GLY A 251 4.14 -23.83 20.00
C GLY A 251 2.78 -23.30 19.54
N GLN A 252 1.80 -23.31 20.45
CA GLN A 252 0.45 -22.80 20.19
C GLN A 252 0.24 -21.34 20.63
N THR A 253 1.25 -20.74 21.24
CA THR A 253 1.16 -19.40 21.83
C THR A 253 1.80 -18.36 20.91
N VAL A 254 1.19 -17.20 20.80
CA VAL A 254 1.73 -16.05 20.05
C VAL A 254 2.86 -15.42 20.87
N LYS A 255 4.11 -15.57 20.41
CA LYS A 255 5.27 -14.90 20.96
C LYS A 255 5.34 -13.42 20.57
N GLY A 256 4.88 -13.10 19.36
CA GLY A 256 4.83 -11.74 18.83
C GLY A 256 3.90 -11.68 17.63
N ALA A 257 3.31 -10.53 17.40
CA ALA A 257 2.43 -10.29 16.27
C ALA A 257 2.75 -8.95 15.61
N ARG A 258 2.46 -8.85 14.32
CA ARG A 258 2.36 -7.59 13.58
C ARG A 258 1.00 -7.55 12.93
N VAL A 259 0.28 -6.46 13.17
CA VAL A 259 -1.08 -6.24 12.63
C VAL A 259 -1.11 -4.88 11.96
N VAL A 260 -1.39 -4.86 10.65
CA VAL A 260 -1.45 -3.61 9.86
C VAL A 260 -2.76 -3.58 9.09
N LEU A 261 -3.56 -2.53 9.30
CA LEU A 261 -4.79 -2.32 8.54
C LEU A 261 -4.51 -1.56 7.25
N GLY A 262 -5.28 -1.91 6.21
CA GLY A 262 -5.31 -1.22 4.91
C GLY A 262 -6.69 -0.61 4.62
N HIS A 263 -6.73 0.38 3.74
CA HIS A 263 -7.95 1.04 3.23
C HIS A 263 -8.84 1.71 4.30
N VAL A 264 -8.29 2.00 5.48
CA VAL A 264 -9.04 2.62 6.60
C VAL A 264 -8.40 3.90 7.14
N ALA A 265 -7.21 4.26 6.67
CA ALA A 265 -6.46 5.46 7.08
C ALA A 265 -5.72 6.07 5.87
N PRO A 266 -5.28 7.33 5.94
CA PRO A 266 -4.47 7.97 4.89
C PRO A 266 -3.14 7.25 4.60
N VAL A 267 -2.64 6.51 5.56
CA VAL A 267 -1.45 5.64 5.47
C VAL A 267 -1.85 4.21 5.86
N PRO A 268 -1.09 3.16 5.46
CA PRO A 268 -1.26 1.84 6.09
C PRO A 268 -1.13 1.99 7.60
N TRP A 269 -2.00 1.33 8.39
CA TRP A 269 -2.18 1.62 9.80
C TRP A 269 -1.72 0.46 10.69
N PRO A 270 -0.50 0.48 11.26
CA PRO A 270 -0.07 -0.47 12.28
C PRO A 270 -0.97 -0.37 13.51
N SER A 271 -1.30 -1.50 14.13
CA SER A 271 -2.15 -1.56 15.32
C SER A 271 -1.45 -2.25 16.50
N PRO A 272 -0.65 -1.49 17.30
CA PRO A 272 -0.06 -2.01 18.52
C PRO A 272 -1.09 -2.57 19.50
N GLU A 273 -2.29 -2.01 19.53
CA GLU A 273 -3.38 -2.46 20.38
C GLU A 273 -3.82 -3.90 20.05
N ALA A 274 -3.89 -4.23 18.77
CA ALA A 274 -4.20 -5.59 18.32
C ALA A 274 -3.01 -6.53 18.58
N GLU A 275 -1.78 -6.08 18.41
CA GLU A 275 -0.56 -6.84 18.69
C GLU A 275 -0.48 -7.22 20.17
N GLU A 276 -0.77 -6.27 21.08
CA GLU A 276 -0.85 -6.49 22.53
C GLU A 276 -1.96 -7.48 22.92
N ALA A 277 -3.13 -7.39 22.28
CA ALA A 277 -4.25 -8.30 22.54
C ALA A 277 -3.93 -9.75 22.15
N LEU A 278 -3.01 -9.96 21.20
CA LEU A 278 -2.58 -11.29 20.74
C LEU A 278 -1.40 -11.85 21.56
N ALA A 279 -0.55 -11.01 22.12
CA ALA A 279 0.68 -11.41 22.78
C ALA A 279 0.43 -12.37 23.96
N GLY A 280 1.16 -13.51 23.97
CA GLY A 280 1.05 -14.54 25.01
C GLY A 280 -0.24 -15.36 24.96
N LYS A 281 -1.07 -15.23 23.92
CA LYS A 281 -2.34 -15.95 23.79
C LYS A 281 -2.24 -17.15 22.85
N THR A 282 -3.04 -18.14 23.12
CA THR A 282 -3.40 -19.18 22.13
C THR A 282 -4.55 -18.66 21.29
N ILE A 283 -4.43 -18.73 19.96
CA ILE A 283 -5.44 -18.15 19.07
C ILE A 283 -6.74 -18.97 19.12
N SER A 284 -7.82 -18.27 19.45
CA SER A 284 -9.21 -18.73 19.41
C SER A 284 -10.07 -17.69 18.67
N GLU A 285 -11.34 -18.00 18.41
CA GLU A 285 -12.32 -17.05 17.87
C GLU A 285 -12.45 -15.80 18.76
N ASP A 286 -12.46 -15.97 20.09
CA ASP A 286 -12.61 -14.89 21.05
C ASP A 286 -11.36 -13.99 21.08
N VAL A 287 -10.15 -14.58 21.11
CA VAL A 287 -8.89 -13.84 21.07
C VAL A 287 -8.77 -13.05 19.75
N ALA A 288 -9.15 -13.65 18.63
CA ALA A 288 -9.15 -12.96 17.34
C ALA A 288 -10.19 -11.82 17.27
N ASP A 289 -11.36 -11.99 17.90
CA ASP A 289 -12.38 -10.93 18.00
C ASP A 289 -11.91 -9.77 18.90
N GLU A 290 -11.27 -10.06 20.02
CA GLU A 290 -10.68 -9.05 20.90
C GLU A 290 -9.57 -8.25 20.18
N ALA A 291 -8.69 -8.91 19.41
CA ALA A 291 -7.70 -8.23 18.59
C ALA A 291 -8.36 -7.32 17.54
N GLY A 292 -9.45 -7.77 16.92
CA GLY A 292 -10.23 -6.95 15.98
C GLY A 292 -10.86 -5.72 16.66
N LYS A 293 -11.41 -5.87 17.86
CA LYS A 293 -11.94 -4.73 18.65
C LYS A 293 -10.83 -3.75 19.01
N ALA A 294 -9.70 -4.26 19.48
CA ALA A 294 -8.53 -3.45 19.83
C ALA A 294 -8.01 -2.64 18.61
N ALA A 295 -7.91 -3.26 17.44
CA ALA A 295 -7.46 -2.62 16.22
C ALA A 295 -8.32 -1.41 15.80
N ALA A 296 -9.61 -1.45 16.08
CA ALA A 296 -10.57 -0.40 15.73
C ALA A 296 -10.88 0.56 16.90
N SER A 297 -10.23 0.42 18.05
CA SER A 297 -10.55 1.18 19.28
C SER A 297 -10.38 2.70 19.13
N LYS A 298 -9.45 3.12 18.27
CA LYS A 298 -9.16 4.53 17.98
C LYS A 298 -9.91 5.08 16.76
N ALA A 299 -10.89 4.33 16.23
CA ALA A 299 -11.61 4.78 15.05
C ALA A 299 -12.48 6.01 15.35
N THR A 300 -12.40 7.00 14.45
CA THR A 300 -13.17 8.25 14.46
C THR A 300 -13.94 8.37 13.15
N PRO A 301 -15.02 7.60 12.96
CA PRO A 301 -15.76 7.61 11.72
C PRO A 301 -16.40 8.96 11.43
N LEU A 302 -16.52 9.29 10.15
CA LEU A 302 -17.27 10.43 9.64
C LEU A 302 -18.76 10.09 9.54
N SER A 303 -19.55 11.03 9.04
CA SER A 303 -21.02 10.93 9.03
C SER A 303 -21.59 9.71 8.28
N LYS A 304 -20.86 9.15 7.28
CA LYS A 304 -21.37 8.08 6.41
C LYS A 304 -20.52 6.81 6.38
N ASN A 305 -19.45 6.73 7.17
CA ASN A 305 -18.51 5.60 7.10
C ASN A 305 -18.36 4.80 8.41
N ALA A 306 -19.26 4.98 9.37
CA ALA A 306 -19.22 4.24 10.65
C ALA A 306 -19.27 2.72 10.47
N TYR A 307 -19.91 2.21 9.41
CA TYR A 307 -19.94 0.78 9.08
C TYR A 307 -18.55 0.18 8.86
N LYS A 308 -17.56 0.98 8.41
CA LYS A 308 -16.16 0.52 8.18
C LYS A 308 -15.48 0.09 9.48
N VAL A 309 -15.91 0.61 10.64
CA VAL A 309 -15.38 0.19 11.95
C VAL A 309 -15.60 -1.31 12.15
N GLN A 310 -16.82 -1.80 11.89
CA GLN A 310 -17.12 -3.22 11.98
C GLN A 310 -16.37 -4.03 10.91
N LEU A 311 -16.20 -3.50 9.69
CA LEU A 311 -15.44 -4.18 8.64
C LEU A 311 -13.96 -4.33 9.01
N ALA A 312 -13.35 -3.29 9.58
CA ALA A 312 -11.96 -3.32 10.07
C ALA A 312 -11.76 -4.39 11.16
N ARG A 313 -12.69 -4.44 12.15
CA ARG A 313 -12.69 -5.48 13.20
C ARG A 313 -12.73 -6.89 12.60
N VAL A 314 -13.65 -7.13 11.66
CA VAL A 314 -13.82 -8.43 11.01
C VAL A 314 -12.61 -8.78 10.15
N ALA A 315 -12.01 -7.79 9.45
CA ALA A 315 -10.80 -8.01 8.66
C ALA A 315 -9.65 -8.52 9.53
N VAL A 316 -9.39 -7.87 10.67
CA VAL A 316 -8.36 -8.31 11.63
C VAL A 316 -8.67 -9.69 12.19
N LYS A 317 -9.90 -9.92 12.69
CA LYS A 317 -10.33 -11.23 13.21
C LYS A 317 -10.03 -12.34 12.21
N ARG A 318 -10.47 -12.17 10.96
CA ARG A 318 -10.31 -13.19 9.92
C ARG A 318 -8.87 -13.38 9.48
N ALA A 319 -8.08 -12.32 9.38
CA ALA A 319 -6.65 -12.41 9.07
C ALA A 319 -5.88 -13.15 10.19
N VAL A 320 -6.17 -12.88 11.46
CA VAL A 320 -5.58 -13.60 12.61
C VAL A 320 -5.90 -15.08 12.55
N LEU A 321 -7.17 -15.45 12.37
CA LEU A 321 -7.60 -16.85 12.27
C LEU A 321 -6.99 -17.56 11.06
N ALA A 322 -6.90 -16.89 9.92
CA ALA A 322 -6.29 -17.43 8.72
C ALA A 322 -4.77 -17.65 8.91
N ALA A 323 -4.06 -16.69 9.49
CA ALA A 323 -2.63 -16.84 9.80
C ALA A 323 -2.37 -18.03 10.76
N ALA A 324 -3.18 -18.16 11.83
CA ALA A 324 -3.01 -19.22 12.81
C ALA A 324 -3.19 -20.64 12.23
N ARG A 325 -4.05 -20.80 11.21
CA ARG A 325 -4.33 -22.09 10.55
C ARG A 325 -3.24 -22.53 9.57
N ARG A 326 -2.34 -21.66 9.18
CA ARG A 326 -1.24 -22.02 8.27
C ARG A 326 -0.23 -22.91 8.96
N ALA A 327 0.18 -23.97 8.22
CA ALA A 327 1.17 -24.93 8.69
C ALA A 327 2.59 -24.32 8.71
#